data_b1e4ec46ddd90f1d642488157998950a
#
_entry.id   b1e4ec46ddd90f1d642488157998950a
#
_cell.length_a   1.000
_cell.length_b   1.000
_cell.length_c   1.000
_cell.angle_alpha   90.00
_cell.angle_beta   90.00
_cell.angle_gamma   90.00
#
_symmetry.space_group_name_H-M   'P 1'
#
loop_
_entity.id
_entity.type
_entity.pdbx_description
1 polymer ?
#
loop_
_entity_poly.entity_id
_entity_poly.type
_entity_poly.pdbx_seq_one_letter_code
_entity_poly.pdbx_strand_id
1 'polypeptide(L)' 'EGSSFQAIKDALRRDLAIGRLAKSREGLTQIASELGFADSAAFYRAFVRWTGISPAYYRRRLQATGNGQRERGFPV' A
#
# COMPACT_ATOMS: atom_id res chain seq x y z
N GLU A 1 -9.18 -21.72 11.87
CA GLU A 1 -8.06 -22.35 11.65
C GLU A 1 -6.93 -21.51 11.31
N GLY A 2 -5.83 -22.12 10.92
CA GLY A 2 -4.64 -21.42 10.56
C GLY A 2 -4.87 -20.44 9.46
N SER A 3 -5.70 -20.77 8.51
CA SER A 3 -5.93 -19.89 7.39
C SER A 3 -6.67 -18.62 7.81
N SER A 4 -7.55 -18.70 8.78
CA SER A 4 -8.22 -17.52 9.30
C SER A 4 -7.24 -16.56 9.93
N PHE A 5 -6.32 -17.09 10.71
CA PHE A 5 -5.33 -16.27 11.38
C PHE A 5 -4.44 -15.59 10.36
N GLN A 6 -4.03 -16.34 9.33
CA GLN A 6 -3.18 -15.79 8.31
C GLN A 6 -3.91 -14.70 7.53
N ALA A 7 -5.18 -14.90 7.28
CA ALA A 7 -5.97 -13.91 6.55
C ALA A 7 -6.06 -12.61 7.34
N ILE A 8 -6.20 -12.70 8.64
CA ILE A 8 -6.26 -11.51 9.49
C ILE A 8 -4.93 -10.78 9.46
N LYS A 9 -3.83 -11.50 9.52
CA LYS A 9 -2.51 -10.88 9.45
C LYS A 9 -2.31 -10.18 8.12
N ASP A 10 -2.73 -10.82 7.04
CA ASP A 10 -2.57 -10.23 5.72
C ASP A 10 -3.40 -8.99 5.56
N ALA A 11 -4.62 -9.01 6.07
CA ALA A 11 -5.49 -7.84 5.98
C ALA A 11 -4.88 -6.67 6.74
N LEU A 12 -4.32 -6.94 7.90
CA LEU A 12 -3.71 -5.91 8.71
C LEU A 12 -2.49 -5.31 8.01
N ARG A 13 -1.64 -6.18 7.45
CA ARG A 13 -0.48 -5.71 6.72
C ARG A 13 -0.87 -4.90 5.51
N ARG A 14 -1.89 -5.34 4.79
CA ARG A 14 -2.37 -4.62 3.63
C ARG A 14 -2.86 -3.23 4.02
N ASP A 15 -3.64 -3.15 5.08
CA ASP A 15 -4.17 -1.85 5.52
C ASP A 15 -3.05 -0.92 5.94
N LEU A 16 -2.05 -1.45 6.66
CA LEU A 16 -0.91 -0.64 7.06
C LEU A 16 -0.12 -0.17 5.86
N ALA A 17 0.08 -1.04 4.89
CA ALA A 17 0.81 -0.70 3.68
C ALA A 17 0.11 0.43 2.93
N ILE A 18 -1.19 0.31 2.75
CA ILE A 18 -1.95 1.31 2.03
C ILE A 18 -1.87 2.64 2.75
N GLY A 19 -1.98 2.63 4.07
CA GLY A 19 -1.88 3.85 4.84
C GLY A 19 -0.53 4.51 4.68
N ARG A 20 0.56 3.72 4.70
CA ARG A 20 1.89 4.27 4.52
C ARG A 20 2.08 4.84 3.12
N LEU A 21 1.60 4.13 2.12
CA LEU A 21 1.69 4.60 0.75
C LEU A 21 0.96 5.92 0.57
N ALA A 22 -0.15 6.07 1.24
CA ALA A 22 -0.97 7.26 1.09
C ALA A 22 -0.44 8.45 1.87
N LYS A 23 0.09 8.20 3.06
CA LYS A 23 0.38 9.30 3.98
C LYS A 23 1.86 9.61 4.15
N SER A 24 2.74 8.72 3.76
CA SER A 24 4.15 8.97 3.99
C SER A 24 4.89 9.01 2.66
N ARG A 25 6.08 9.61 2.70
CA ARG A 25 6.92 9.64 1.52
C ARG A 25 8.03 8.61 1.60
N GLU A 26 7.91 7.70 2.53
CA GLU A 26 8.91 6.66 2.69
C GLU A 26 9.07 5.85 1.43
N GLY A 27 10.28 5.40 1.16
CA GLY A 27 10.51 4.50 0.05
C GLY A 27 9.89 3.15 0.31
N LEU A 28 9.69 2.39 -0.76
CA LEU A 28 9.06 1.09 -0.62
C LEU A 28 9.88 0.12 0.20
N THR A 29 11.21 0.23 0.12
CA THR A 29 12.09 -0.63 0.92
C THR A 29 11.88 -0.36 2.40
N GLN A 30 11.75 0.90 2.77
CA GLN A 30 11.51 1.27 4.16
C GLN A 30 10.18 0.72 4.64
N ILE A 31 9.15 0.87 3.84
CA ILE A 31 7.82 0.39 4.21
C ILE A 31 7.85 -1.13 4.37
N ALA A 32 8.50 -1.83 3.43
CA ALA A 32 8.59 -3.27 3.48
C ALA A 32 9.25 -3.72 4.79
N SER A 33 10.33 -3.05 5.15
CA SER A 33 11.05 -3.39 6.36
C SER A 33 10.19 -3.20 7.60
N GLU A 34 9.47 -2.10 7.65
CA GLU A 34 8.64 -1.80 8.81
C GLU A 34 7.46 -2.75 8.95
N LEU A 35 7.01 -3.29 7.84
CA LEU A 35 5.93 -4.25 7.88
C LEU A 35 6.39 -5.67 8.14
N GLY A 36 7.70 -5.87 8.25
CA GLY A 36 8.23 -7.19 8.60
C GLY A 36 8.58 -8.05 7.41
N PHE A 37 8.69 -7.49 6.22
CA PHE A 37 9.11 -8.26 5.06
C PHE A 37 10.63 -8.34 5.00
N ALA A 38 11.14 -9.42 4.46
CA ALA A 38 12.58 -9.63 4.36
C ALA A 38 13.23 -8.61 3.42
N ASP A 39 12.53 -8.25 2.36
CA ASP A 39 13.05 -7.27 1.41
C ASP A 39 11.88 -6.67 0.64
N SER A 40 12.17 -5.71 -0.22
CA SER A 40 11.12 -5.05 -0.96
C SER A 40 10.48 -5.96 -1.99
N ALA A 41 11.20 -6.96 -2.48
CA ALA A 41 10.63 -7.89 -3.44
C ALA A 41 9.52 -8.72 -2.80
N ALA A 42 9.73 -9.15 -1.55
CA ALA A 42 8.72 -9.89 -0.83
C ALA A 42 7.47 -9.03 -0.64
N PHE A 43 7.67 -7.78 -0.27
CA PHE A 43 6.58 -6.84 -0.10
C PHE A 43 5.83 -6.65 -1.42
N TYR A 44 6.58 -6.46 -2.50
CA TYR A 44 5.99 -6.27 -3.82
C TYR A 44 5.07 -7.43 -4.17
N ARG A 45 5.57 -8.65 -4.01
CA ARG A 45 4.78 -9.83 -4.36
C ARG A 45 3.52 -9.94 -3.51
N ALA A 46 3.65 -9.66 -2.22
CA ALA A 46 2.50 -9.70 -1.33
C ALA A 46 1.47 -8.64 -1.71
N PHE A 47 1.94 -7.45 -2.01
CA PHE A 47 1.03 -6.36 -2.34
C PHE A 47 0.26 -6.65 -3.62
N VAL A 48 0.94 -7.19 -4.62
CA VAL A 48 0.27 -7.57 -5.87
C VAL A 48 -0.77 -8.66 -5.61
N ARG A 49 -0.44 -9.58 -4.72
CA ARG A 49 -1.41 -10.61 -4.37
C ARG A 49 -2.64 -10.03 -3.69
N TRP A 50 -2.44 -9.02 -2.85
CA TRP A 50 -3.54 -8.41 -2.12
C TRP A 50 -4.41 -7.51 -3.00
N THR A 51 -3.80 -6.72 -3.87
CA THR A 51 -4.52 -5.67 -4.58
C THR A 51 -4.56 -5.85 -6.09
N GLY A 52 -3.68 -6.68 -6.63
CA GLY A 52 -3.61 -6.88 -8.07
C GLY A 52 -2.69 -5.91 -8.79
N ILE A 53 -2.12 -4.95 -8.09
CA ILE A 53 -1.21 -3.99 -8.72
C ILE A 53 0.00 -3.76 -7.82
N SER A 54 1.03 -3.14 -8.39
CA SER A 54 2.26 -2.92 -7.63
C SER A 54 2.10 -1.78 -6.63
N PRO A 55 2.91 -1.80 -5.57
CA PRO A 55 2.86 -0.70 -4.60
C PRO A 55 3.20 0.65 -5.21
N ALA A 56 4.15 0.68 -6.13
CA ALA A 56 4.52 1.94 -6.75
C ALA A 56 3.38 2.50 -7.58
N TYR A 57 2.72 1.64 -8.32
CA TYR A 57 1.59 2.06 -9.14
C TYR A 57 0.44 2.51 -8.25
N TYR A 58 0.19 1.79 -7.18
CA TYR A 58 -0.86 2.15 -6.24
C TYR A 58 -0.62 3.53 -5.65
N ARG A 59 0.63 3.79 -5.23
CA ARG A 59 0.98 5.08 -4.67
C ARG A 59 0.77 6.19 -5.68
N ARG A 60 1.15 5.94 -6.93
CA ARG A 60 0.98 6.94 -7.96
C ARG A 60 -0.49 7.26 -8.17
N ARG A 61 -1.33 6.25 -8.15
CA ARG A 61 -2.76 6.47 -8.31
C ARG A 61 -3.34 7.27 -7.16
N LEU A 62 -2.89 6.98 -5.95
CA LEU A 62 -3.36 7.73 -4.80
C LEU A 62 -2.99 9.20 -4.89
N GLN A 63 -1.76 9.46 -5.31
CA GLN A 63 -1.30 10.84 -5.42
C GLN A 63 -2.02 11.57 -6.54
N ALA A 64 -2.21 10.91 -7.63
CA ALA A 64 -2.91 11.53 -8.76
C ALA A 64 -4.34 11.84 -8.40
N THR A 65 -5.00 10.92 -7.73
CA THR A 65 -6.38 11.13 -7.33
C THR A 65 -6.50 12.31 -6.37
N GLY A 66 -5.59 12.34 -5.41
CA GLY A 66 -5.60 13.44 -4.45
C GLY A 66 -5.39 14.78 -5.11
N ASN A 67 -4.43 14.84 -6.02
CA ASN A 67 -4.17 16.06 -6.73
C ASN A 67 -5.37 16.48 -7.57
N GLY A 68 -5.95 15.52 -8.26
CA GLY A 68 -7.08 15.81 -9.08
C GLY A 68 -8.25 16.33 -8.28
N GLN A 69 -8.45 15.76 -7.14
CA GLN A 69 -9.55 16.19 -6.29
C GLN A 69 -9.35 17.62 -5.84
N ARG A 70 -8.14 17.95 -5.45
CA ARG A 70 -7.88 19.29 -4.99
C ARG A 70 -8.16 20.31 -6.07
N GLU A 71 -7.71 20.00 -7.27
CA GLU A 71 -7.91 20.93 -8.35
C GLU A 71 -9.35 21.16 -8.65
N ARG A 72 -10.08 20.09 -8.64
CA ARG A 72 -11.47 20.22 -9.01
C ARG A 72 -12.31 20.62 -7.87
N GLY A 73 -11.78 20.37 -6.73
CA GLY A 73 -12.53 20.68 -5.56
C GLY A 73 -13.12 22.01 -5.63
N PHE A 74 -12.65 22.48 -6.46
CA PHE A 74 -13.09 23.44 -6.65
C PHE A 74 -13.89 23.67 -7.59
N PRO A 75 -13.90 23.49 -8.30
CA PRO A 75 -14.72 23.98 -9.17
C PRO A 75 -15.90 23.43 -8.99
N VAL A 76 -16.11 22.85 -8.50
CA VAL A 76 -17.28 22.34 -8.43
C VAL A 76 -17.64 22.32 -7.64
#